data_0668bf8dd333bc2c2728bb0992c81588
#
_entry.id   0668bf8dd333bc2c2728bb0992c81588
#
_cell.length_a   1.000
_cell.length_b   1.000
_cell.length_c   1.000
_cell.angle_alpha   90.00
_cell.angle_beta   90.00
_cell.angle_gamma   90.00
#
_symmetry.space_group_name_H-M   'P 1'
#
loop_
_entity.id
_entity.type
_entity.pdbx_description
1 polymer ?
#
loop_
_entity_poly.entity_id
_entity_poly.type
_entity_poly.pdbx_seq_one_letter_code
_entity_poly.pdbx_strand_id
1 'polypeptide(L)'
;MKKFLLSSVAAATLISVSAVAQAEIVIGTAGPMTGQYASFGAQMKAGAEQAVADINAAGGVLGQQLKLEVGDDACDPKQAVAVANQMASNGAVFMAGHFCSGSSIPASSVYSEEGIVQISPASTNPKFTDERPNAKGGTYRVCGRDDQQGDVAGSFLANEMKGKKVAFVHDKTAYGKGLADATKSAYEKAGGKAVMYEAYTAGEKDYTAVVSKLKQAGVDILYVGGYHTEAGLMVRQMRDQGMKTVLMSGDALVTDEYWSITGDAGEGTLMTFSPDPRKNPGAVNLVKTFRAKGVEPEGYVLYTYAAIQAWAQAAKAAGKTDYDPMVKALNSGKFQTVLGDLSFDGKGDVTLPGYVFYEWKKGKYDYLSK
;
A
#
# COMPACT_ATOMS: atom_id res chain seq x y z
N MET A 1 44.46 76.82 21.71
CA MET A 1 44.56 75.43 21.23
C MET A 1 43.19 74.73 21.38
N LYS A 2 42.42 74.69 20.33
CA LYS A 2 41.08 73.96 20.31
C LYS A 2 41.24 72.65 19.61
N LYS A 3 41.05 71.52 20.33
CA LYS A 3 41.04 70.16 19.80
C LYS A 3 39.66 69.86 19.21
N PHE A 4 39.55 69.61 17.96
CA PHE A 4 38.39 69.04 17.27
C PHE A 4 38.40 67.53 17.45
N LEU A 5 37.35 66.97 18.07
CA LEU A 5 37.03 65.54 18.09
C LEU A 5 36.13 65.22 16.89
N LEU A 6 36.62 64.46 15.96
CA LEU A 6 35.82 63.85 14.89
C LEU A 6 35.19 62.57 15.44
N SER A 7 33.87 62.59 15.60
CA SER A 7 33.08 61.36 15.89
C SER A 7 32.69 60.71 14.59
N SER A 8 33.30 59.53 14.30
CA SER A 8 32.92 58.66 13.16
C SER A 8 31.67 57.88 13.54
N VAL A 9 30.53 58.19 12.92
CA VAL A 9 29.30 57.36 13.00
C VAL A 9 29.42 56.24 11.96
N ALA A 10 29.61 55.02 12.44
CA ALA A 10 29.52 53.84 11.61
C ALA A 10 28.04 53.46 11.42
N ALA A 11 27.51 53.71 10.23
CA ALA A 11 26.17 53.24 9.86
C ALA A 11 26.22 51.71 9.56
N ALA A 12 25.72 50.90 10.48
CA ALA A 12 25.52 49.48 10.26
C ALA A 12 24.25 49.29 9.40
N THR A 13 24.47 48.98 8.12
CA THR A 13 23.35 48.61 7.20
C THR A 13 22.91 47.20 7.52
N LEU A 14 21.78 47.06 8.21
CA LEU A 14 21.04 45.81 8.40
C LEU A 14 20.45 45.42 7.05
N ILE A 15 21.09 44.46 6.38
CA ILE A 15 20.51 43.79 5.21
C ILE A 15 19.43 42.83 5.74
N SER A 16 18.17 43.27 5.69
CA SER A 16 17.01 42.41 5.92
C SER A 16 16.91 41.45 4.75
N VAL A 17 17.40 40.24 4.90
CA VAL A 17 17.10 39.13 3.96
C VAL A 17 15.62 38.80 4.18
N SER A 18 14.76 39.37 3.34
CA SER A 18 13.37 38.91 3.23
C SER A 18 13.42 37.47 2.75
N ALA A 19 13.17 36.50 3.62
CA ALA A 19 12.90 35.14 3.22
C ALA A 19 11.62 35.19 2.37
N VAL A 20 11.77 35.09 1.06
CA VAL A 20 10.64 34.86 0.16
C VAL A 20 10.07 33.51 0.59
N ALA A 21 8.87 33.49 1.15
CA ALA A 21 8.14 32.28 1.42
C ALA A 21 7.96 31.56 0.06
N GLN A 22 8.77 30.57 -0.19
CA GLN A 22 8.66 29.77 -1.40
C GLN A 22 7.40 28.94 -1.27
N ALA A 23 6.55 28.92 -2.32
CA ALA A 23 5.31 28.16 -2.31
C ALA A 23 5.59 26.67 -2.00
N GLU A 24 4.78 26.08 -1.14
CA GLU A 24 4.88 24.66 -0.80
C GLU A 24 4.43 23.80 -2.01
N ILE A 25 5.04 22.64 -2.17
CA ILE A 25 4.58 21.63 -3.11
C ILE A 25 3.55 20.77 -2.40
N VAL A 26 2.30 20.79 -2.89
CA VAL A 26 1.22 19.98 -2.32
C VAL A 26 1.30 18.56 -2.89
N ILE A 27 1.34 17.58 -1.99
CA ILE A 27 1.22 16.14 -2.33
C ILE A 27 0.12 15.51 -1.49
N GLY A 28 -0.48 14.43 -2.01
CA GLY A 28 -1.55 13.72 -1.32
C GLY A 28 -1.17 12.31 -0.89
N THR A 29 -1.85 11.82 0.13
CA THR A 29 -2.03 10.40 0.41
C THR A 29 -3.50 10.13 0.65
N ALA A 30 -4.03 9.02 0.12
CA ALA A 30 -5.42 8.66 0.28
C ALA A 30 -5.61 7.14 0.41
N GLY A 31 -6.58 6.77 1.23
CA GLY A 31 -6.94 5.40 1.53
C GLY A 31 -8.08 5.37 2.54
N PRO A 32 -8.41 4.21 3.12
CA PRO A 32 -9.48 4.07 4.11
C PRO A 32 -9.04 4.64 5.46
N MET A 33 -9.12 5.96 5.65
CA MET A 33 -8.75 6.59 6.93
C MET A 33 -9.79 6.32 8.00
N THR A 34 -11.01 5.96 7.59
CA THR A 34 -12.12 5.54 8.46
C THR A 34 -12.71 4.21 8.02
N GLY A 35 -13.62 3.64 8.83
CA GLY A 35 -14.31 2.38 8.52
C GLY A 35 -13.50 1.15 8.93
N GLN A 36 -13.93 -0.01 8.42
CA GLN A 36 -13.41 -1.32 8.84
C GLN A 36 -11.98 -1.63 8.37
N TYR A 37 -11.42 -0.84 7.49
CA TYR A 37 -10.04 -0.98 6.99
C TYR A 37 -9.14 0.16 7.43
N ALA A 38 -9.54 0.93 8.45
CA ALA A 38 -8.85 2.13 8.92
C ALA A 38 -7.40 1.87 9.38
N SER A 39 -7.07 0.66 9.80
CA SER A 39 -5.69 0.27 10.13
C SER A 39 -4.74 0.46 8.95
N PHE A 40 -5.17 0.15 7.73
CA PHE A 40 -4.37 0.39 6.53
C PHE A 40 -4.26 1.88 6.17
N GLY A 41 -5.33 2.65 6.37
CA GLY A 41 -5.28 4.10 6.25
C GLY A 41 -4.26 4.71 7.23
N ALA A 42 -4.24 4.24 8.47
CA ALA A 42 -3.25 4.65 9.47
C ALA A 42 -1.82 4.28 9.06
N GLN A 43 -1.59 3.09 8.50
CA GLN A 43 -0.29 2.70 7.97
C GLN A 43 0.18 3.65 6.86
N MET A 44 -0.69 3.95 5.89
CA MET A 44 -0.37 4.88 4.80
C MET A 44 -0.06 6.28 5.32
N LYS A 45 -0.91 6.80 6.18
CA LYS A 45 -0.75 8.12 6.78
C LYS A 45 0.57 8.23 7.54
N ALA A 46 0.89 7.26 8.39
CA ALA A 46 2.15 7.25 9.15
C ALA A 46 3.38 7.26 8.21
N GLY A 47 3.36 6.45 7.15
CA GLY A 47 4.42 6.42 6.15
C GLY A 47 4.58 7.75 5.41
N ALA A 48 3.46 8.36 5.01
CA ALA A 48 3.45 9.63 4.28
C ALA A 48 3.91 10.81 5.16
N GLU A 49 3.40 10.92 6.37
CA GLU A 49 3.79 11.98 7.33
C GLU A 49 5.29 11.93 7.64
N GLN A 50 5.83 10.72 7.85
CA GLN A 50 7.26 10.57 8.11
C GLN A 50 8.11 10.89 6.88
N ALA A 51 7.69 10.46 5.67
CA ALA A 51 8.42 10.78 4.44
C ALA A 51 8.47 12.29 4.19
N VAL A 52 7.35 12.99 4.37
CA VAL A 52 7.28 14.44 4.23
C VAL A 52 8.16 15.14 5.27
N ALA A 53 8.12 14.69 6.52
CA ALA A 53 8.96 15.26 7.58
C ALA A 53 10.46 15.12 7.27
N ASP A 54 10.90 13.94 6.82
CA ASP A 54 12.31 13.67 6.53
C ASP A 54 12.78 14.45 5.27
N ILE A 55 11.96 14.50 4.23
CA ILE A 55 12.27 15.27 3.01
C ILE A 55 12.34 16.77 3.33
N ASN A 56 11.42 17.28 4.11
CA ASN A 56 11.39 18.68 4.52
C ASN A 56 12.61 19.04 5.40
N ALA A 57 12.98 18.17 6.33
CA ALA A 57 14.18 18.34 7.14
C ALA A 57 15.47 18.34 6.29
N ALA A 58 15.46 17.63 5.16
CA ALA A 58 16.56 17.61 4.18
C ALA A 58 16.54 18.79 3.16
N GLY A 59 15.67 19.80 3.38
CA GLY A 59 15.57 20.99 2.51
C GLY A 59 14.48 20.90 1.43
N GLY A 60 13.60 19.90 1.51
CA GLY A 60 12.45 19.75 0.63
C GLY A 60 12.78 19.17 -0.76
N VAL A 61 11.90 19.41 -1.71
CA VAL A 61 12.05 19.05 -3.12
C VAL A 61 12.25 20.34 -3.93
N LEU A 62 13.31 20.40 -4.72
CA LEU A 62 13.68 21.60 -5.50
C LEU A 62 13.76 22.89 -4.66
N GLY A 63 14.15 22.77 -3.39
CA GLY A 63 14.21 23.88 -2.44
C GLY A 63 12.87 24.29 -1.81
N GLN A 64 11.78 23.61 -2.13
CA GLN A 64 10.44 23.87 -1.62
C GLN A 64 10.03 22.80 -0.60
N GLN A 65 9.33 23.23 0.46
CA GLN A 65 8.77 22.31 1.45
C GLN A 65 7.57 21.56 0.85
N LEU A 66 7.38 20.30 1.27
CA LEU A 66 6.20 19.53 0.94
C LEU A 66 5.08 19.82 1.94
N LYS A 67 3.87 19.98 1.43
CA LYS A 67 2.62 19.98 2.21
C LYS A 67 1.87 18.70 1.92
N LEU A 68 1.54 17.92 2.96
CA LEU A 68 0.76 16.68 2.83
C LEU A 68 -0.74 16.97 2.99
N GLU A 69 -1.54 16.52 2.02
CA GLU A 69 -2.99 16.43 2.12
C GLU A 69 -3.37 14.96 2.33
N VAL A 70 -4.31 14.70 3.24
CA VAL A 70 -4.78 13.34 3.56
C VAL A 70 -6.24 13.20 3.15
N GLY A 71 -6.54 12.22 2.30
CA GLY A 71 -7.89 11.92 1.83
C GLY A 71 -8.41 10.59 2.39
N ASP A 72 -9.68 10.58 2.78
CA ASP A 72 -10.38 9.37 3.20
C ASP A 72 -11.32 8.90 2.09
N ASP A 73 -11.03 7.75 1.51
CA ASP A 73 -11.87 7.12 0.49
C ASP A 73 -12.71 5.94 1.03
N ALA A 74 -12.52 5.58 2.30
CA ALA A 74 -13.18 4.43 2.95
C ALA A 74 -13.20 3.13 2.11
N CYS A 75 -12.27 2.96 1.16
CA CYS A 75 -12.29 1.92 0.11
C CYS A 75 -13.53 1.94 -0.79
N ASP A 76 -14.25 3.06 -0.85
CA ASP A 76 -15.39 3.23 -1.76
C ASP A 76 -14.94 3.87 -3.09
N PRO A 77 -15.24 3.24 -4.24
CA PRO A 77 -14.80 3.75 -5.54
C PRO A 77 -15.33 5.16 -5.88
N LYS A 78 -16.55 5.51 -5.45
CA LYS A 78 -17.13 6.83 -5.72
C LYS A 78 -16.50 7.89 -4.83
N GLN A 79 -16.26 7.55 -3.56
CA GLN A 79 -15.57 8.44 -2.63
C GLN A 79 -14.12 8.67 -3.07
N ALA A 80 -13.46 7.65 -3.61
CA ALA A 80 -12.10 7.78 -4.16
C ALA A 80 -12.02 8.79 -5.31
N VAL A 81 -13.01 8.79 -6.22
CA VAL A 81 -13.13 9.81 -7.28
C VAL A 81 -13.35 11.21 -6.70
N ALA A 82 -14.19 11.33 -5.66
CA ALA A 82 -14.43 12.61 -4.99
C ALA A 82 -13.15 13.15 -4.32
N VAL A 83 -12.40 12.26 -3.64
CA VAL A 83 -11.10 12.59 -3.04
C VAL A 83 -10.10 13.02 -4.13
N ALA A 84 -10.06 12.32 -5.27
CA ALA A 84 -9.14 12.68 -6.35
C ALA A 84 -9.43 14.09 -6.90
N ASN A 85 -10.69 14.43 -7.12
CA ASN A 85 -11.10 15.79 -7.52
C ASN A 85 -10.74 16.84 -6.45
N GLN A 86 -10.90 16.52 -5.18
CA GLN A 86 -10.50 17.41 -4.09
C GLN A 86 -8.99 17.65 -4.08
N MET A 87 -8.17 16.60 -4.25
CA MET A 87 -6.72 16.72 -4.32
C MET A 87 -6.28 17.60 -5.49
N ALA A 88 -6.90 17.42 -6.67
CA ALA A 88 -6.66 18.28 -7.83
C ALA A 88 -7.02 19.75 -7.53
N SER A 89 -8.17 19.99 -6.94
CA SER A 89 -8.62 21.35 -6.55
C SER A 89 -7.70 22.00 -5.51
N ASN A 90 -7.06 21.21 -4.65
CA ASN A 90 -6.09 21.67 -3.66
C ASN A 90 -4.68 21.88 -4.25
N GLY A 91 -4.49 21.63 -5.55
CA GLY A 91 -3.23 21.82 -6.25
C GLY A 91 -2.19 20.73 -5.99
N ALA A 92 -2.61 19.53 -5.62
CA ALA A 92 -1.70 18.40 -5.47
C ALA A 92 -1.06 18.06 -6.83
N VAL A 93 0.25 17.81 -6.84
CA VAL A 93 1.00 17.39 -8.05
C VAL A 93 1.34 15.90 -8.02
N PHE A 94 1.12 15.26 -6.89
CA PHE A 94 1.42 13.84 -6.66
C PHE A 94 0.47 13.21 -5.66
N MET A 95 0.14 11.95 -5.89
CA MET A 95 -0.66 11.11 -5.01
C MET A 95 0.08 9.81 -4.64
N ALA A 96 0.41 9.66 -3.34
CA ALA A 96 0.84 8.39 -2.75
C ALA A 96 -0.42 7.62 -2.29
N GLY A 97 -1.01 6.87 -3.17
CA GLY A 97 -2.31 6.22 -2.92
C GLY A 97 -2.98 5.76 -4.21
N HIS A 98 -4.19 5.30 -4.15
CA HIS A 98 -4.97 4.89 -2.97
C HIS A 98 -4.53 3.52 -2.43
N PHE A 99 -5.18 3.06 -1.36
CA PHE A 99 -4.92 1.73 -0.82
C PHE A 99 -5.64 0.65 -1.63
N CYS A 100 -6.97 0.68 -1.62
CA CYS A 100 -7.80 -0.32 -2.27
C CYS A 100 -7.71 -0.23 -3.79
N SER A 101 -7.54 -1.37 -4.50
CA SER A 101 -7.52 -1.40 -5.96
C SER A 101 -8.81 -0.83 -6.56
N GLY A 102 -9.96 -1.08 -5.91
CA GLY A 102 -11.26 -0.53 -6.31
C GLY A 102 -11.35 1.00 -6.17
N SER A 103 -10.48 1.62 -5.37
CA SER A 103 -10.33 3.07 -5.24
C SER A 103 -9.31 3.64 -6.22
N SER A 104 -8.12 3.00 -6.31
CA SER A 104 -7.03 3.47 -7.16
C SER A 104 -7.37 3.48 -8.65
N ILE A 105 -8.08 2.45 -9.13
CA ILE A 105 -8.42 2.32 -10.55
C ILE A 105 -9.27 3.49 -11.04
N PRO A 106 -10.45 3.81 -10.47
CA PRO A 106 -11.23 4.95 -10.93
C PRO A 106 -10.58 6.31 -10.62
N ALA A 107 -9.87 6.46 -9.51
CA ALA A 107 -9.17 7.69 -9.17
C ALA A 107 -8.03 8.01 -10.15
N SER A 108 -7.38 7.00 -10.75
CA SER A 108 -6.29 7.19 -11.71
C SER A 108 -6.73 7.97 -12.95
N SER A 109 -7.99 7.86 -13.36
CA SER A 109 -8.54 8.65 -14.48
C SER A 109 -8.54 10.14 -14.15
N VAL A 110 -9.03 10.50 -12.97
CA VAL A 110 -9.03 11.90 -12.51
C VAL A 110 -7.60 12.44 -12.43
N TYR A 111 -6.70 11.70 -11.77
CA TYR A 111 -5.31 12.14 -11.64
C TYR A 111 -4.61 12.31 -12.99
N SER A 112 -4.88 11.41 -13.93
CA SER A 112 -4.32 11.50 -15.28
C SER A 112 -4.85 12.72 -16.06
N GLU A 113 -6.13 13.02 -15.93
CA GLU A 113 -6.78 14.19 -16.57
C GLU A 113 -6.25 15.50 -15.98
N GLU A 114 -6.02 15.55 -14.68
CA GLU A 114 -5.55 16.72 -13.94
C GLU A 114 -4.00 16.84 -13.91
N GLY A 115 -3.27 15.93 -14.58
CA GLY A 115 -1.83 15.98 -14.64
C GLY A 115 -1.13 15.67 -13.31
N ILE A 116 -1.73 14.83 -12.49
CA ILE A 116 -1.22 14.39 -11.18
C ILE A 116 -0.63 12.99 -11.33
N VAL A 117 0.62 12.81 -10.93
CA VAL A 117 1.25 11.47 -10.89
C VAL A 117 0.72 10.69 -9.70
N GLN A 118 0.34 9.43 -9.93
CA GLN A 118 -0.12 8.52 -8.88
C GLN A 118 0.86 7.35 -8.71
N ILE A 119 1.29 7.10 -7.47
CA ILE A 119 2.04 5.88 -7.10
C ILE A 119 1.29 5.21 -5.94
N SER A 120 0.64 4.06 -6.21
CA SER A 120 0.00 3.31 -5.13
C SER A 120 1.01 2.46 -4.37
N PRO A 121 0.99 2.51 -3.02
CA PRO A 121 1.79 1.61 -2.20
C PRO A 121 1.18 0.21 -2.07
N ALA A 122 -0.11 0.00 -2.43
CA ALA A 122 -0.87 -1.15 -1.99
C ALA A 122 -1.85 -1.73 -3.02
N SER A 123 -2.18 -1.03 -4.10
CA SER A 123 -3.15 -1.53 -5.09
C SER A 123 -2.53 -2.57 -6.00
N THR A 124 -2.85 -3.83 -5.75
CA THR A 124 -2.23 -5.01 -6.37
C THR A 124 -2.94 -5.51 -7.62
N ASN A 125 -4.22 -5.11 -7.85
CA ASN A 125 -4.96 -5.59 -9.02
C ASN A 125 -4.25 -5.21 -10.34
N PRO A 126 -4.04 -6.16 -11.27
CA PRO A 126 -3.36 -5.91 -12.54
C PRO A 126 -3.96 -4.76 -13.37
N LYS A 127 -5.28 -4.57 -13.34
CA LYS A 127 -5.96 -3.51 -14.09
C LYS A 127 -5.47 -2.11 -13.79
N PHE A 128 -4.97 -1.87 -12.59
CA PHE A 128 -4.50 -0.54 -12.17
C PHE A 128 -3.39 0.00 -13.10
N THR A 129 -2.51 -0.86 -13.59
CA THR A 129 -1.43 -0.50 -14.52
C THR A 129 -1.66 -1.00 -15.95
N ASP A 130 -2.33 -2.14 -16.12
CA ASP A 130 -2.66 -2.67 -17.46
C ASP A 130 -3.69 -1.81 -18.20
N GLU A 131 -4.65 -1.23 -17.48
CA GLU A 131 -5.72 -0.37 -18.01
C GLU A 131 -5.51 1.12 -17.62
N ARG A 132 -4.26 1.52 -17.33
CA ARG A 132 -3.96 2.89 -16.92
C ARG A 132 -4.44 3.92 -17.96
N PRO A 133 -4.97 5.10 -17.54
CA PRO A 133 -5.60 6.06 -18.45
C PRO A 133 -4.64 6.65 -19.50
N ASN A 134 -3.36 6.84 -19.12
CA ASN A 134 -2.33 7.34 -20.02
C ASN A 134 -1.29 6.26 -20.33
N ALA A 135 -1.24 5.81 -21.57
CA ALA A 135 -0.29 4.79 -22.02
C ALA A 135 1.19 5.17 -21.82
N LYS A 136 1.51 6.48 -21.76
CA LYS A 136 2.88 6.96 -21.53
C LYS A 136 3.35 6.82 -20.08
N GLY A 137 2.44 6.68 -19.12
CA GLY A 137 2.73 6.58 -17.68
C GLY A 137 1.84 7.48 -16.84
N GLY A 138 2.29 7.79 -15.62
CA GLY A 138 1.57 8.62 -14.66
C GLY A 138 0.86 7.81 -13.56
N THR A 139 0.65 6.51 -13.79
CA THR A 139 0.07 5.57 -12.84
C THR A 139 1.09 4.46 -12.57
N TYR A 140 1.50 4.31 -11.31
CA TYR A 140 2.55 3.40 -10.86
C TYR A 140 2.17 2.71 -9.56
N ARG A 141 2.86 1.60 -9.24
CA ARG A 141 2.79 0.96 -7.93
C ARG A 141 4.17 0.58 -7.41
N VAL A 142 4.35 0.60 -6.09
CA VAL A 142 5.56 0.08 -5.43
C VAL A 142 5.31 -1.24 -4.69
N CYS A 143 4.08 -1.77 -4.73
CA CYS A 143 3.71 -3.12 -4.30
C CYS A 143 3.72 -4.10 -5.48
N GLY A 144 3.57 -5.39 -5.20
CA GLY A 144 3.44 -6.43 -6.23
C GLY A 144 2.09 -6.44 -6.94
N ARG A 145 1.85 -7.49 -7.75
CA ARG A 145 0.62 -7.70 -8.55
C ARG A 145 -0.09 -8.97 -8.12
N ASP A 146 -1.43 -8.96 -8.18
CA ASP A 146 -2.27 -10.11 -7.81
C ASP A 146 -2.08 -11.32 -8.73
N ASP A 147 -1.74 -11.14 -9.99
CA ASP A 147 -1.43 -12.26 -10.89
C ASP A 147 -0.17 -13.02 -10.42
N GLN A 148 0.90 -12.30 -10.03
CA GLN A 148 2.10 -12.91 -9.45
C GLN A 148 1.81 -13.52 -8.06
N GLN A 149 1.04 -12.83 -7.24
CA GLN A 149 0.61 -13.32 -5.93
C GLN A 149 -0.22 -14.60 -6.05
N GLY A 150 -1.14 -14.61 -7.01
CA GLY A 150 -1.99 -15.76 -7.32
C GLY A 150 -1.18 -16.96 -7.83
N ASP A 151 -0.17 -16.74 -8.67
CA ASP A 151 0.71 -17.82 -9.15
C ASP A 151 1.49 -18.47 -8.00
N VAL A 152 2.02 -17.66 -7.06
CA VAL A 152 2.73 -18.15 -5.86
C VAL A 152 1.78 -18.94 -4.97
N ALA A 153 0.61 -18.37 -4.65
CA ALA A 153 -0.38 -18.98 -3.77
C ALA A 153 -1.01 -20.24 -4.37
N GLY A 154 -1.40 -20.18 -5.64
CA GLY A 154 -2.02 -21.32 -6.35
C GLY A 154 -1.07 -22.49 -6.54
N SER A 155 0.19 -22.22 -6.87
CA SER A 155 1.23 -23.25 -6.96
C SER A 155 1.50 -23.92 -5.62
N PHE A 156 1.54 -23.16 -4.54
CA PHE A 156 1.69 -23.69 -3.17
C PHE A 156 0.52 -24.60 -2.80
N LEU A 157 -0.71 -24.17 -3.07
CA LEU A 157 -1.91 -24.98 -2.80
C LEU A 157 -1.90 -26.31 -3.58
N ALA A 158 -1.44 -26.31 -4.81
CA ALA A 158 -1.40 -27.52 -5.65
C ALA A 158 -0.29 -28.49 -5.26
N ASN A 159 0.87 -27.99 -4.86
CA ASN A 159 2.06 -28.79 -4.62
C ASN A 159 2.24 -29.17 -3.16
N GLU A 160 2.23 -28.16 -2.25
CA GLU A 160 2.50 -28.38 -0.82
C GLU A 160 1.24 -28.85 -0.06
N MET A 161 0.05 -28.48 -0.55
CA MET A 161 -1.23 -28.87 0.04
C MET A 161 -1.98 -29.91 -0.79
N LYS A 162 -1.23 -30.72 -1.54
CA LYS A 162 -1.79 -31.76 -2.42
C LYS A 162 -2.73 -32.71 -1.66
N GLY A 163 -3.89 -32.98 -2.24
CA GLY A 163 -4.92 -33.86 -1.66
C GLY A 163 -5.86 -33.17 -0.66
N LYS A 164 -5.61 -31.90 -0.32
CA LYS A 164 -6.51 -31.11 0.50
C LYS A 164 -7.70 -30.59 -0.30
N LYS A 165 -8.86 -30.46 0.34
CA LYS A 165 -10.05 -29.83 -0.23
C LYS A 165 -9.93 -28.32 -0.08
N VAL A 166 -9.72 -27.62 -1.19
CA VAL A 166 -9.54 -26.18 -1.23
C VAL A 166 -10.81 -25.49 -1.71
N ALA A 167 -11.28 -24.52 -0.93
CA ALA A 167 -12.36 -23.61 -1.30
C ALA A 167 -11.83 -22.19 -1.46
N PHE A 168 -12.47 -21.43 -2.33
CA PHE A 168 -12.18 -20.01 -2.54
C PHE A 168 -13.43 -19.18 -2.26
N VAL A 169 -13.26 -18.07 -1.57
CA VAL A 169 -14.32 -17.07 -1.39
C VAL A 169 -13.76 -15.67 -1.67
N HIS A 170 -14.64 -14.74 -2.07
CA HIS A 170 -14.21 -13.37 -2.35
C HIS A 170 -15.28 -12.33 -2.02
N ASP A 171 -14.84 -11.10 -1.75
CA ASP A 171 -15.65 -9.96 -1.33
C ASP A 171 -16.32 -9.18 -2.47
N LYS A 172 -16.19 -9.62 -3.73
CA LYS A 172 -16.66 -8.98 -4.97
C LYS A 172 -15.90 -7.71 -5.37
N THR A 173 -14.97 -7.21 -4.56
CA THR A 173 -14.18 -6.02 -4.90
C THR A 173 -13.19 -6.30 -6.04
N ALA A 174 -12.65 -5.25 -6.63
CA ALA A 174 -11.60 -5.39 -7.65
C ALA A 174 -10.38 -6.15 -7.10
N TYR A 175 -9.98 -5.87 -5.84
CA TYR A 175 -8.91 -6.60 -5.17
C TYR A 175 -9.29 -8.04 -4.87
N GLY A 176 -10.25 -8.26 -3.97
CA GLY A 176 -10.48 -9.60 -3.43
C GLY A 176 -10.95 -10.60 -4.46
N LYS A 177 -11.86 -10.20 -5.39
CA LYS A 177 -12.25 -11.06 -6.51
C LYS A 177 -11.09 -11.32 -7.46
N GLY A 178 -10.31 -10.29 -7.81
CA GLY A 178 -9.17 -10.42 -8.71
C GLY A 178 -8.12 -11.39 -8.17
N LEU A 179 -7.77 -11.27 -6.90
CA LEU A 179 -6.81 -12.14 -6.23
C LEU A 179 -7.32 -13.59 -6.11
N ALA A 180 -8.60 -13.79 -5.73
CA ALA A 180 -9.20 -15.13 -5.66
C ALA A 180 -9.23 -15.80 -7.04
N ASP A 181 -9.60 -15.07 -8.09
CA ASP A 181 -9.61 -15.55 -9.48
C ASP A 181 -8.20 -15.97 -9.95
N ALA A 182 -7.21 -15.12 -9.71
CA ALA A 182 -5.81 -15.41 -10.08
C ALA A 182 -5.28 -16.65 -9.36
N THR A 183 -5.48 -16.73 -8.05
CA THR A 183 -5.02 -17.87 -7.24
C THR A 183 -5.72 -19.16 -7.63
N LYS A 184 -7.05 -19.12 -7.81
CA LYS A 184 -7.82 -20.28 -8.26
C LYS A 184 -7.36 -20.75 -9.64
N SER A 185 -7.16 -19.83 -10.57
CA SER A 185 -6.67 -20.15 -11.92
C SER A 185 -5.30 -20.83 -11.89
N ALA A 186 -4.35 -20.30 -11.10
CA ALA A 186 -3.03 -20.90 -10.94
C ALA A 186 -3.10 -22.28 -10.28
N TYR A 187 -3.93 -22.44 -9.24
CA TYR A 187 -4.18 -23.70 -8.55
C TYR A 187 -4.71 -24.77 -9.52
N GLU A 188 -5.71 -24.41 -10.35
CA GLU A 188 -6.32 -25.34 -11.32
C GLU A 188 -5.38 -25.67 -12.48
N LYS A 189 -4.60 -24.71 -12.97
CA LYS A 189 -3.54 -24.95 -13.97
C LYS A 189 -2.47 -25.93 -13.47
N ALA A 190 -2.19 -25.90 -12.16
CA ALA A 190 -1.25 -26.84 -11.53
C ALA A 190 -1.89 -28.20 -11.17
N GLY A 191 -3.13 -28.47 -11.61
CA GLY A 191 -3.82 -29.76 -11.45
C GLY A 191 -4.70 -29.84 -10.19
N GLY A 192 -4.86 -28.77 -9.45
CA GLY A 192 -5.79 -28.67 -8.34
C GLY A 192 -7.25 -28.62 -8.81
N LYS A 193 -8.18 -28.90 -7.91
CA LYS A 193 -9.61 -28.77 -8.17
C LYS A 193 -10.28 -28.09 -6.98
N ALA A 194 -10.77 -26.87 -7.19
CA ALA A 194 -11.54 -26.16 -6.19
C ALA A 194 -12.86 -26.89 -5.89
N VAL A 195 -13.15 -27.12 -4.60
CA VAL A 195 -14.42 -27.76 -4.19
C VAL A 195 -15.55 -26.76 -4.04
N MET A 196 -15.22 -25.47 -3.90
CA MET A 196 -16.19 -24.36 -3.80
C MET A 196 -15.54 -23.06 -4.28
N TYR A 197 -16.34 -22.23 -4.93
CA TYR A 197 -16.00 -20.84 -5.27
C TYR A 197 -17.25 -19.99 -5.10
N GLU A 198 -17.23 -19.09 -4.12
CA GLU A 198 -18.40 -18.26 -3.78
C GLU A 198 -18.00 -16.82 -3.43
N ALA A 199 -18.97 -15.92 -3.59
CA ALA A 199 -18.86 -14.55 -3.14
C ALA A 199 -19.50 -14.38 -1.76
N TYR A 200 -18.91 -13.49 -0.95
CA TYR A 200 -19.53 -12.96 0.25
C TYR A 200 -19.74 -11.44 0.14
N THR A 201 -20.47 -10.87 1.08
CA THR A 201 -20.67 -9.42 1.14
C THR A 201 -19.75 -8.84 2.20
N ALA A 202 -18.88 -7.90 1.78
CA ALA A 202 -18.01 -7.17 2.71
C ALA A 202 -18.85 -6.33 3.69
N GLY A 203 -18.33 -6.13 4.90
CA GLY A 203 -18.97 -5.33 5.96
C GLY A 203 -20.00 -6.04 6.80
N GLU A 204 -20.38 -7.27 6.45
CA GLU A 204 -21.24 -8.10 7.29
C GLU A 204 -20.51 -8.51 8.58
N LYS A 205 -21.27 -8.83 9.62
CA LYS A 205 -20.73 -9.32 10.90
C LYS A 205 -20.90 -10.84 11.05
N ASP A 206 -21.72 -11.46 10.22
CA ASP A 206 -22.04 -12.87 10.27
C ASP A 206 -21.82 -13.54 8.91
N TYR A 207 -20.90 -14.50 8.88
CA TYR A 207 -20.56 -15.33 7.73
C TYR A 207 -20.93 -16.79 7.96
N THR A 208 -21.78 -17.09 8.97
CA THR A 208 -22.20 -18.45 9.35
C THR A 208 -22.74 -19.24 8.15
N ALA A 209 -23.45 -18.59 7.23
CA ALA A 209 -24.00 -19.27 6.05
C ALA A 209 -22.87 -19.80 5.14
N VAL A 210 -21.84 -19.02 4.88
CA VAL A 210 -20.65 -19.43 4.10
C VAL A 210 -19.89 -20.51 4.86
N VAL A 211 -19.63 -20.30 6.16
CA VAL A 211 -18.91 -21.24 7.02
C VAL A 211 -19.61 -22.60 7.09
N SER A 212 -20.95 -22.61 7.16
CA SER A 212 -21.73 -23.86 7.16
C SER A 212 -21.58 -24.65 5.86
N LYS A 213 -21.54 -23.97 4.71
CA LYS A 213 -21.28 -24.61 3.41
C LYS A 213 -19.86 -25.19 3.36
N LEU A 214 -18.86 -24.45 3.85
CA LEU A 214 -17.48 -24.94 3.96
C LEU A 214 -17.40 -26.21 4.81
N LYS A 215 -18.10 -26.22 5.95
CA LYS A 215 -18.17 -27.38 6.84
C LYS A 215 -18.81 -28.58 6.14
N GLN A 216 -19.94 -28.39 5.46
CA GLN A 216 -20.63 -29.45 4.69
C GLN A 216 -19.75 -30.03 3.57
N ALA A 217 -18.98 -29.19 2.90
CA ALA A 217 -18.04 -29.60 1.86
C ALA A 217 -16.78 -30.29 2.43
N GLY A 218 -16.57 -30.21 3.74
CA GLY A 218 -15.39 -30.75 4.42
C GLY A 218 -14.09 -30.05 3.98
N VAL A 219 -14.11 -28.74 3.89
CA VAL A 219 -12.99 -27.93 3.40
C VAL A 219 -11.81 -27.98 4.36
N ASP A 220 -10.64 -28.32 3.85
CA ASP A 220 -9.38 -28.32 4.60
C ASP A 220 -8.72 -26.94 4.58
N ILE A 221 -8.81 -26.22 3.46
CA ILE A 221 -8.19 -24.91 3.26
C ILE A 221 -9.20 -23.96 2.63
N LEU A 222 -9.40 -22.81 3.28
CA LEU A 222 -10.20 -21.71 2.76
C LEU A 222 -9.25 -20.60 2.27
N TYR A 223 -9.24 -20.32 0.97
CA TYR A 223 -8.60 -19.13 0.41
C TYR A 223 -9.61 -17.97 0.38
N VAL A 224 -9.26 -16.85 1.03
CA VAL A 224 -10.11 -15.66 1.09
C VAL A 224 -9.47 -14.56 0.22
N GLY A 225 -10.15 -14.18 -0.86
CA GLY A 225 -9.87 -12.93 -1.58
C GLY A 225 -10.66 -11.80 -0.94
N GLY A 226 -9.99 -11.00 -0.14
CA GLY A 226 -10.60 -9.91 0.63
C GLY A 226 -9.70 -9.43 1.76
N TYR A 227 -10.28 -8.70 2.69
CA TYR A 227 -9.52 -8.01 3.73
C TYR A 227 -9.56 -8.73 5.08
N HIS A 228 -8.70 -8.26 5.98
CA HIS A 228 -8.45 -8.86 7.30
C HIS A 228 -9.69 -8.95 8.19
N THR A 229 -10.60 -7.98 8.12
CA THR A 229 -11.78 -7.94 9.00
C THR A 229 -12.68 -9.14 8.74
N GLU A 230 -13.08 -9.37 7.49
CA GLU A 230 -13.96 -10.48 7.10
C GLU A 230 -13.25 -11.82 7.23
N ALA A 231 -11.99 -11.90 6.83
CA ALA A 231 -11.18 -13.10 7.00
C ALA A 231 -11.07 -13.49 8.47
N GLY A 232 -10.86 -12.53 9.36
CA GLY A 232 -10.80 -12.72 10.80
C GLY A 232 -12.13 -13.21 11.38
N LEU A 233 -13.25 -12.64 10.94
CA LEU A 233 -14.58 -13.10 11.37
C LEU A 233 -14.87 -14.52 10.89
N MET A 234 -14.52 -14.84 9.63
CA MET A 234 -14.72 -16.19 9.08
C MET A 234 -13.89 -17.23 9.84
N VAL A 235 -12.63 -16.96 10.15
CA VAL A 235 -11.81 -17.95 10.87
C VAL A 235 -12.33 -18.19 12.28
N ARG A 236 -12.77 -17.16 12.98
CA ARG A 236 -13.44 -17.34 14.29
C ARG A 236 -14.68 -18.21 14.17
N GLN A 237 -15.58 -17.88 13.26
CA GLN A 237 -16.83 -18.64 13.05
C GLN A 237 -16.55 -20.08 12.60
N MET A 238 -15.48 -20.34 11.86
CA MET A 238 -15.03 -21.71 11.57
C MET A 238 -14.61 -22.44 12.86
N ARG A 239 -13.86 -21.80 13.75
CA ARG A 239 -13.46 -22.40 15.04
C ARG A 239 -14.65 -22.64 15.95
N ASP A 240 -15.61 -21.70 16.01
CA ASP A 240 -16.85 -21.84 16.78
C ASP A 240 -17.69 -23.04 16.31
N GLN A 241 -17.62 -23.39 15.03
CA GLN A 241 -18.25 -24.59 14.46
C GLN A 241 -17.38 -25.86 14.57
N GLY A 242 -16.25 -25.80 15.27
CA GLY A 242 -15.33 -26.94 15.48
C GLY A 242 -14.51 -27.31 14.24
N MET A 243 -14.42 -26.43 13.25
CA MET A 243 -13.61 -26.66 12.04
C MET A 243 -12.12 -26.42 12.30
N LYS A 244 -11.28 -27.25 11.71
CA LYS A 244 -9.80 -27.11 11.70
C LYS A 244 -9.28 -26.55 10.38
N THR A 245 -10.15 -26.04 9.54
CA THR A 245 -9.84 -25.46 8.23
C THR A 245 -8.76 -24.37 8.36
N VAL A 246 -7.69 -24.45 7.57
CA VAL A 246 -6.67 -23.43 7.51
C VAL A 246 -7.20 -22.26 6.67
N LEU A 247 -7.15 -21.05 7.20
CA LEU A 247 -7.40 -19.85 6.40
C LEU A 247 -6.11 -19.45 5.69
N MET A 248 -6.22 -19.15 4.40
CA MET A 248 -5.15 -18.58 3.59
C MET A 248 -5.68 -17.36 2.85
N SER A 249 -4.87 -16.32 2.73
CA SER A 249 -5.22 -15.10 2.01
C SER A 249 -3.98 -14.43 1.42
N GLY A 250 -4.16 -13.23 0.90
CA GLY A 250 -3.11 -12.38 0.38
C GLY A 250 -2.56 -11.37 1.40
N ASP A 251 -2.03 -10.33 0.84
CA ASP A 251 -1.32 -9.23 1.49
C ASP A 251 -2.19 -8.36 2.40
N ALA A 252 -3.51 -8.45 2.30
CA ALA A 252 -4.43 -7.70 3.18
C ALA A 252 -4.57 -8.28 4.60
N LEU A 253 -3.72 -9.23 5.01
CA LEU A 253 -3.63 -9.70 6.39
C LEU A 253 -2.40 -9.16 7.14
N VAL A 254 -1.64 -8.22 6.55
CA VAL A 254 -0.40 -7.66 7.15
C VAL A 254 -0.70 -6.50 8.11
N THR A 255 -1.56 -6.75 9.08
CA THR A 255 -1.91 -5.81 10.15
C THR A 255 -2.18 -6.54 11.45
N ASP A 256 -1.67 -6.02 12.57
CA ASP A 256 -1.92 -6.55 13.91
C ASP A 256 -3.42 -6.56 14.27
N GLU A 257 -4.25 -5.77 13.55
CA GLU A 257 -5.70 -5.79 13.69
C GLU A 257 -6.30 -7.16 13.34
N TYR A 258 -5.71 -7.90 12.38
CA TYR A 258 -6.13 -9.27 12.08
C TYR A 258 -6.09 -10.16 13.34
N TRP A 259 -4.97 -10.12 14.08
CA TRP A 259 -4.87 -10.87 15.32
C TRP A 259 -5.78 -10.34 16.42
N SER A 260 -5.97 -9.03 16.49
CA SER A 260 -6.91 -8.42 17.45
C SER A 260 -8.35 -8.91 17.23
N ILE A 261 -8.72 -9.19 15.98
CA ILE A 261 -10.04 -9.75 15.63
C ILE A 261 -10.09 -11.25 15.94
N THR A 262 -9.04 -11.99 15.59
CA THR A 262 -9.07 -13.46 15.62
C THR A 262 -8.69 -14.05 16.97
N GLY A 263 -7.75 -13.42 17.68
CA GLY A 263 -7.08 -14.08 18.79
C GLY A 263 -6.51 -15.43 18.34
N ASP A 264 -6.52 -16.42 19.23
CA ASP A 264 -6.00 -17.78 18.97
C ASP A 264 -6.70 -18.51 17.81
N ALA A 265 -7.89 -18.08 17.39
CA ALA A 265 -8.55 -18.64 16.22
C ALA A 265 -7.76 -18.41 14.93
N GLY A 266 -6.95 -17.35 14.87
CA GLY A 266 -6.09 -17.01 13.75
C GLY A 266 -4.77 -17.77 13.69
N GLU A 267 -4.45 -18.60 14.69
CA GLU A 267 -3.21 -19.40 14.72
C GLU A 267 -3.10 -20.28 13.46
N GLY A 268 -1.95 -20.26 12.81
CA GLY A 268 -1.71 -21.02 11.60
C GLY A 268 -2.35 -20.43 10.32
N THR A 269 -2.88 -19.22 10.37
CA THR A 269 -3.34 -18.52 9.15
C THR A 269 -2.14 -18.26 8.24
N LEU A 270 -2.27 -18.61 6.96
CA LEU A 270 -1.26 -18.37 5.93
C LEU A 270 -1.60 -17.12 5.12
N MET A 271 -0.59 -16.38 4.72
CA MET A 271 -0.74 -15.26 3.82
C MET A 271 0.48 -15.08 2.92
N THR A 272 0.27 -14.46 1.77
CA THR A 272 1.34 -14.03 0.88
C THR A 272 1.55 -12.53 0.99
N PHE A 273 2.80 -12.10 1.12
CA PHE A 273 3.23 -10.72 1.08
C PHE A 273 4.63 -10.62 0.49
N SER A 274 5.08 -9.45 0.11
CA SER A 274 6.47 -9.25 -0.31
C SER A 274 7.44 -9.50 0.85
N PRO A 275 8.74 -9.74 0.58
CA PRO A 275 9.74 -9.83 1.64
C PRO A 275 9.68 -8.66 2.60
N ASP A 276 9.79 -8.92 3.89
CA ASP A 276 9.59 -7.94 4.96
C ASP A 276 10.53 -6.73 4.81
N PRO A 277 10.00 -5.55 4.45
CA PRO A 277 10.81 -4.37 4.21
C PRO A 277 11.52 -3.86 5.47
N ARG A 278 11.04 -4.23 6.66
CA ARG A 278 11.69 -3.88 7.95
C ARG A 278 13.06 -4.55 8.10
N LYS A 279 13.29 -5.65 7.37
CA LYS A 279 14.56 -6.40 7.33
C LYS A 279 15.54 -5.84 6.30
N ASN A 280 15.11 -4.87 5.46
CA ASN A 280 15.99 -4.24 4.49
C ASN A 280 17.03 -3.35 5.17
N PRO A 281 18.33 -3.45 4.83
CA PRO A 281 19.37 -2.60 5.41
C PRO A 281 19.07 -1.09 5.28
N GLY A 282 18.48 -0.67 4.17
CA GLY A 282 18.08 0.74 3.93
C GLY A 282 16.95 1.24 4.85
N ALA A 283 16.18 0.34 5.45
CA ALA A 283 15.05 0.70 6.33
C ALA A 283 15.42 0.74 7.82
N VAL A 284 16.56 0.22 8.23
CA VAL A 284 16.91 0.01 9.66
C VAL A 284 16.73 1.26 10.52
N ASN A 285 17.21 2.41 10.06
CA ASN A 285 17.12 3.65 10.84
C ASN A 285 15.69 4.17 10.88
N LEU A 286 14.95 4.08 9.78
CA LEU A 286 13.56 4.49 9.71
C LEU A 286 12.67 3.61 10.62
N VAL A 287 12.90 2.29 10.63
CA VAL A 287 12.21 1.36 11.55
C VAL A 287 12.44 1.76 13.02
N LYS A 288 13.69 2.11 13.39
CA LYS A 288 13.99 2.61 14.73
C LYS A 288 13.23 3.92 15.04
N THR A 289 13.15 4.82 14.07
CA THR A 289 12.43 6.09 14.22
C THR A 289 10.94 5.86 14.48
N PHE A 290 10.29 4.97 13.72
CA PHE A 290 8.89 4.62 13.94
C PHE A 290 8.67 3.98 15.32
N ARG A 291 9.50 2.99 15.69
CA ARG A 291 9.39 2.32 16.99
C ARG A 291 9.61 3.27 18.16
N ALA A 292 10.51 4.23 18.04
CA ALA A 292 10.72 5.29 19.05
C ALA A 292 9.49 6.19 19.23
N LYS A 293 8.62 6.29 18.22
CA LYS A 293 7.32 6.97 18.26
C LYS A 293 6.17 6.06 18.69
N GLY A 294 6.43 4.80 19.07
CA GLY A 294 5.43 3.82 19.43
C GLY A 294 4.66 3.23 18.24
N VAL A 295 5.17 3.39 17.03
CA VAL A 295 4.57 2.85 15.80
C VAL A 295 5.40 1.69 15.29
N GLU A 296 4.81 0.48 15.17
CA GLU A 296 5.43 -0.60 14.42
C GLU A 296 5.19 -0.35 12.92
N PRO A 297 6.25 -0.20 12.10
CA PRO A 297 6.08 0.07 10.66
C PRO A 297 5.75 -1.22 9.88
N GLU A 298 4.62 -1.83 10.20
CA GLU A 298 4.10 -3.02 9.54
C GLU A 298 3.44 -2.70 8.20
N GLY A 299 3.12 -3.73 7.44
CA GLY A 299 2.33 -3.66 6.22
C GLY A 299 2.86 -2.60 5.25
N TYR A 300 2.04 -1.58 5.01
CA TYR A 300 2.27 -0.58 3.96
C TYR A 300 2.91 0.73 4.42
N VAL A 301 3.31 0.85 5.68
CA VAL A 301 4.00 2.05 6.20
C VAL A 301 5.23 2.39 5.36
N LEU A 302 6.13 1.40 5.18
CA LEU A 302 7.38 1.61 4.43
C LEU A 302 7.14 1.70 2.91
N TYR A 303 6.07 1.09 2.39
CA TYR A 303 5.69 1.22 0.98
C TYR A 303 5.22 2.62 0.65
N THR A 304 4.39 3.23 1.51
CA THR A 304 3.94 4.63 1.31
C THR A 304 5.11 5.60 1.42
N TYR A 305 5.99 5.38 2.39
CA TYR A 305 7.23 6.16 2.50
C TYR A 305 8.08 6.06 1.21
N ALA A 306 8.27 4.85 0.68
CA ALA A 306 9.05 4.61 -0.54
C ALA A 306 8.42 5.21 -1.80
N ALA A 307 7.10 5.21 -1.91
CA ALA A 307 6.40 5.86 -3.02
C ALA A 307 6.74 7.37 -3.08
N ILE A 308 6.74 8.04 -1.93
CA ILE A 308 7.11 9.45 -1.82
C ILE A 308 8.60 9.66 -2.06
N GLN A 309 9.47 8.74 -1.57
CA GLN A 309 10.91 8.79 -1.87
C GLN A 309 11.20 8.71 -3.38
N ALA A 310 10.55 7.76 -4.07
CA ALA A 310 10.73 7.58 -5.51
C ALA A 310 10.27 8.82 -6.28
N TRP A 311 9.10 9.36 -5.94
CA TRP A 311 8.59 10.59 -6.54
C TRP A 311 9.53 11.78 -6.30
N ALA A 312 10.00 11.99 -5.08
CA ALA A 312 10.88 13.11 -4.73
C ALA A 312 12.22 13.04 -5.47
N GLN A 313 12.78 11.83 -5.65
CA GLN A 313 14.00 11.63 -6.44
C GLN A 313 13.73 11.88 -7.93
N ALA A 314 12.59 11.45 -8.47
CA ALA A 314 12.18 11.72 -9.84
C ALA A 314 12.01 13.22 -10.08
N ALA A 315 11.41 13.96 -9.16
CA ALA A 315 11.25 15.41 -9.24
C ALA A 315 12.59 16.14 -9.25
N LYS A 316 13.54 15.71 -8.41
CA LYS A 316 14.92 16.23 -8.42
C LYS A 316 15.62 15.96 -9.75
N ALA A 317 15.46 14.78 -10.31
CA ALA A 317 16.04 14.41 -11.61
C ALA A 317 15.41 15.18 -12.79
N ALA A 318 14.08 15.41 -12.73
CA ALA A 318 13.35 16.17 -13.73
C ALA A 318 13.59 17.69 -13.62
N GLY A 319 14.03 18.21 -12.46
CA GLY A 319 14.19 19.62 -12.16
C GLY A 319 12.87 20.38 -11.98
N LYS A 320 11.73 19.68 -11.96
CA LYS A 320 10.36 20.21 -11.81
C LYS A 320 9.35 19.13 -11.47
N THR A 321 8.13 19.53 -11.14
CA THR A 321 7.04 18.64 -10.74
C THR A 321 5.93 18.50 -11.78
N ASP A 322 6.07 19.12 -12.95
CA ASP A 322 5.09 18.98 -14.05
C ASP A 322 4.95 17.53 -14.52
N TYR A 323 3.76 17.13 -14.92
CA TYR A 323 3.38 15.75 -15.22
C TYR A 323 4.30 15.05 -16.23
N ASP A 324 4.45 15.58 -17.45
CA ASP A 324 5.23 14.91 -18.52
C ASP A 324 6.71 14.70 -18.14
N PRO A 325 7.44 15.69 -17.58
CA PRO A 325 8.79 15.48 -17.06
C PRO A 325 8.86 14.47 -15.94
N MET A 326 7.87 14.45 -15.04
CA MET A 326 7.79 13.47 -13.95
C MET A 326 7.57 12.07 -14.50
N VAL A 327 6.65 11.88 -15.45
CA VAL A 327 6.43 10.59 -16.12
C VAL A 327 7.70 10.10 -16.80
N LYS A 328 8.42 10.99 -17.51
CA LYS A 328 9.68 10.64 -18.14
C LYS A 328 10.74 10.21 -17.12
N ALA A 329 10.86 10.93 -16.00
CA ALA A 329 11.83 10.62 -14.95
C ALA A 329 11.49 9.30 -14.23
N LEU A 330 10.23 9.03 -13.96
CA LEU A 330 9.78 7.78 -13.33
C LEU A 330 9.98 6.57 -14.26
N ASN A 331 9.67 6.70 -15.54
CA ASN A 331 9.83 5.61 -16.52
C ASN A 331 11.30 5.20 -16.77
N SER A 332 12.24 6.10 -16.57
CA SER A 332 13.67 5.85 -16.86
C SER A 332 14.56 5.80 -15.62
N GLY A 333 14.02 6.15 -14.46
CA GLY A 333 14.76 6.29 -13.22
C GLY A 333 15.02 4.97 -12.49
N LYS A 334 16.06 5.01 -11.65
CA LYS A 334 16.31 4.04 -10.59
C LYS A 334 16.32 4.80 -9.28
N PHE A 335 15.58 4.33 -8.30
CA PHE A 335 15.31 5.04 -7.07
C PHE A 335 15.80 4.24 -5.87
N GLN A 336 16.63 4.84 -5.05
CA GLN A 336 17.08 4.25 -3.78
C GLN A 336 16.02 4.52 -2.71
N THR A 337 15.38 3.47 -2.24
CA THR A 337 14.29 3.59 -1.27
C THR A 337 14.51 2.67 -0.06
N VAL A 338 13.66 2.83 0.93
CA VAL A 338 13.64 1.92 2.09
C VAL A 338 13.21 0.50 1.72
N LEU A 339 12.60 0.29 0.54
CA LEU A 339 12.30 -1.04 -0.01
C LEU A 339 13.51 -1.64 -0.77
N GLY A 340 14.59 -0.89 -0.94
CA GLY A 340 15.73 -1.20 -1.80
C GLY A 340 15.74 -0.34 -3.07
N ASP A 341 16.63 -0.68 -3.98
CA ASP A 341 16.69 -0.04 -5.30
C ASP A 341 15.50 -0.51 -6.14
N LEU A 342 14.71 0.43 -6.61
CA LEU A 342 13.55 0.13 -7.45
C LEU A 342 13.54 0.95 -8.74
N SER A 343 12.89 0.41 -9.73
CA SER A 343 12.50 1.09 -10.97
C SER A 343 11.10 0.62 -11.36
N PHE A 344 10.52 1.27 -12.36
CA PHE A 344 9.22 0.88 -12.89
C PHE A 344 9.39 0.28 -14.29
N ASP A 345 8.64 -0.78 -14.58
CA ASP A 345 8.59 -1.36 -15.91
C ASP A 345 7.74 -0.51 -16.88
N GLY A 346 7.62 -0.98 -18.12
CA GLY A 346 6.85 -0.29 -19.16
C GLY A 346 5.37 -0.10 -18.85
N LYS A 347 4.83 -0.80 -17.86
CA LYS A 347 3.43 -0.65 -17.39
C LYS A 347 3.29 0.26 -16.16
N GLY A 348 4.38 0.51 -15.43
CA GLY A 348 4.40 1.23 -14.18
C GLY A 348 4.42 0.32 -12.95
N ASP A 349 4.68 -0.96 -13.15
CA ASP A 349 4.85 -1.93 -12.06
C ASP A 349 6.29 -1.91 -11.54
N VAL A 350 6.45 -2.09 -10.23
CA VAL A 350 7.76 -2.07 -9.59
C VAL A 350 8.60 -3.31 -9.91
N THR A 351 9.90 -3.14 -10.04
CA THR A 351 10.88 -4.21 -10.25
C THR A 351 11.51 -4.69 -8.95
N LEU A 352 10.70 -5.05 -7.97
CA LEU A 352 11.13 -5.61 -6.68
C LEU A 352 10.86 -7.12 -6.61
N PRO A 353 11.48 -7.83 -5.64
CA PRO A 353 11.16 -9.24 -5.38
C PRO A 353 9.66 -9.45 -5.17
N GLY A 354 9.16 -10.56 -5.72
CA GLY A 354 7.77 -10.96 -5.63
C GLY A 354 7.35 -11.43 -4.23
N TYR A 355 6.31 -12.27 -4.20
CA TYR A 355 5.67 -12.68 -2.96
C TYR A 355 6.36 -13.88 -2.30
N VAL A 356 6.29 -13.91 -0.97
CA VAL A 356 6.70 -15.01 -0.10
C VAL A 356 5.58 -15.33 0.88
N PHE A 357 5.68 -16.52 1.53
CA PHE A 357 4.68 -16.94 2.51
C PHE A 357 5.03 -16.48 3.91
N TYR A 358 3.98 -16.09 4.63
CA TYR A 358 3.98 -15.82 6.05
C TYR A 358 2.94 -16.69 6.75
N GLU A 359 3.15 -16.89 8.04
CA GLU A 359 2.22 -17.57 8.93
C GLU A 359 1.99 -16.74 10.19
N TRP A 360 0.75 -16.62 10.61
CA TRP A 360 0.38 -16.02 11.88
C TRP A 360 0.57 -17.03 13.03
N LYS A 361 1.40 -16.67 14.00
CA LYS A 361 1.70 -17.46 15.20
C LYS A 361 1.81 -16.56 16.42
N LYS A 362 1.06 -16.88 17.48
CA LYS A 362 1.16 -16.22 18.80
C LYS A 362 1.11 -14.69 18.71
N GLY A 363 0.20 -14.16 17.91
CA GLY A 363 -0.01 -12.73 17.77
C GLY A 363 0.93 -12.00 16.82
N LYS A 364 1.76 -12.73 16.09
CA LYS A 364 2.70 -12.15 15.12
C LYS A 364 2.70 -12.94 13.82
N TYR A 365 3.05 -12.28 12.74
CA TYR A 365 3.35 -12.97 11.49
C TYR A 365 4.86 -12.93 11.21
N ASP A 366 5.38 -14.03 10.72
CA ASP A 366 6.75 -14.13 10.21
C ASP A 366 6.76 -15.09 9.02
N TYR A 367 7.89 -15.17 8.35
CA TYR A 367 8.04 -16.09 7.21
C TYR A 367 7.62 -17.51 7.59
N LEU A 368 6.89 -18.16 6.68
CA LEU A 368 6.54 -19.56 6.83
C LEU A 368 7.83 -20.37 6.91
N SER A 369 8.06 -21.01 8.06
CA SER A 369 9.18 -21.94 8.26
C SER A 369 8.89 -23.25 7.53
N LYS A 370 9.88 -23.75 6.77
CA LYS A 370 9.84 -25.06 6.13
C LYS A 370 9.87 -26.20 7.15
#